data_2dcaad0207c55cf69c15a1f5b091f003
#
_entry.id   2dcaad0207c55cf69c15a1f5b091f003
#
_cell.length_a   1.000
_cell.length_b   1.000
_cell.length_c   1.000
_cell.angle_alpha   90.00
_cell.angle_beta   90.00
_cell.angle_gamma   90.00
#
_symmetry.space_group_name_H-M   'P 1'
#
loop_
_entity.id
_entity.type
_entity.pdbx_description
1 polymer ?
#
loop_
_entity_poly.entity_id
_entity_poly.type
_entity_poly.pdbx_seq_one_letter_code
_entity_poly.pdbx_strand_id
1 'polypeptide(L)'
;VKPLPEPRPADFHGAVGSFTMESSISGTDAKLNDAITMTVTLRGTGNLNLAGEPVINFPQGIEKYDPKVTLRGGGTATGTKVFEYLLIPRNTGTFEIPPVSYSVFDPRQGKYVTLRAGGFSVSVTGTPGQEEGAAPVYIPGEDVKYLGQDIRYIRNGDGRLTTLSSPLVSTLHYWLWFALALFVAGAVLLLRRGQMKRNADIAGLRNRRASRYARTRLAKANALLKSGKNDL
;
A
#
# COMPACT_ATOMS: atom_id res chain seq x y z
N VAL A 1 22.50 21.63 -6.57
CA VAL A 1 23.01 20.28 -6.25
C VAL A 1 24.35 20.14 -6.95
N LYS A 2 25.42 19.85 -6.22
CA LYS A 2 26.74 19.64 -6.85
C LYS A 2 26.75 18.25 -7.51
N PRO A 3 27.34 18.10 -8.71
CA PRO A 3 27.53 16.80 -9.32
C PRO A 3 28.46 15.91 -8.47
N LEU A 4 28.26 14.60 -8.54
CA LEU A 4 29.14 13.64 -7.87
C LEU A 4 30.50 13.62 -8.59
N PRO A 5 31.62 13.51 -7.85
CA PRO A 5 32.95 13.47 -8.45
C PRO A 5 33.16 12.23 -9.34
N GLU A 6 33.98 12.39 -10.34
CA GLU A 6 34.45 11.32 -11.22
C GLU A 6 35.91 10.97 -10.89
N PRO A 7 36.37 9.70 -11.06
CA PRO A 7 35.62 8.54 -11.57
C PRO A 7 34.74 7.91 -10.49
N ARG A 8 33.60 7.34 -10.90
CA ARG A 8 32.69 6.59 -10.01
C ARG A 8 33.14 5.13 -9.92
N PRO A 9 33.22 4.54 -8.73
CA PRO A 9 33.48 3.10 -8.58
C PRO A 9 32.41 2.26 -9.27
N ALA A 10 32.78 1.09 -9.78
CA ALA A 10 31.86 0.18 -10.50
C ALA A 10 30.74 -0.37 -9.58
N ASP A 11 31.01 -0.48 -8.29
CA ASP A 11 30.08 -0.94 -7.24
C ASP A 11 29.29 0.22 -6.57
N PHE A 12 29.29 1.40 -7.20
CA PHE A 12 28.48 2.54 -6.76
C PHE A 12 27.08 2.48 -7.39
N HIS A 13 26.08 2.24 -6.58
CA HIS A 13 24.67 2.12 -6.98
C HIS A 13 23.79 3.23 -6.40
N GLY A 14 24.30 4.47 -6.39
CA GLY A 14 23.50 5.66 -6.09
C GLY A 14 23.37 6.02 -4.60
N ALA A 15 24.01 5.29 -3.69
CA ALA A 15 23.95 5.59 -2.26
C ALA A 15 24.83 6.79 -1.90
N VAL A 16 24.20 7.87 -1.38
CA VAL A 16 24.86 9.09 -0.92
C VAL A 16 24.53 9.31 0.55
N GLY A 17 25.55 9.31 1.40
CA GLY A 17 25.38 9.44 2.85
C GLY A 17 26.47 8.71 3.61
N SER A 18 26.27 8.58 4.91
CA SER A 18 27.16 7.82 5.81
C SER A 18 26.46 6.52 6.19
N PHE A 19 27.00 5.39 5.73
CA PHE A 19 26.39 4.07 5.86
C PHE A 19 27.37 3.04 6.41
N THR A 20 26.80 2.02 7.04
CA THR A 20 27.43 0.75 7.39
C THR A 20 26.71 -0.37 6.68
N MET A 21 27.42 -1.46 6.38
CA MET A 21 26.85 -2.64 5.72
C MET A 21 27.20 -3.89 6.51
N GLU A 22 26.21 -4.75 6.69
CA GLU A 22 26.32 -6.05 7.34
C GLU A 22 25.69 -7.11 6.44
N SER A 23 26.21 -8.34 6.49
CA SER A 23 25.59 -9.50 5.83
C SER A 23 25.43 -10.65 6.80
N SER A 24 24.40 -11.44 6.61
CA SER A 24 24.12 -12.65 7.37
C SER A 24 23.51 -13.71 6.47
N ILE A 25 23.62 -14.97 6.87
CA ILE A 25 23.01 -16.11 6.17
C ILE A 25 22.23 -16.95 7.17
N SER A 26 21.12 -17.55 6.74
CA SER A 26 20.24 -18.33 7.62
C SER A 26 20.85 -19.66 8.09
N GLY A 27 21.82 -20.19 7.37
CA GLY A 27 22.54 -21.42 7.71
C GLY A 27 23.71 -21.66 6.79
N THR A 28 24.77 -22.26 7.33
CA THR A 28 25.98 -22.66 6.58
C THR A 28 25.90 -24.11 6.11
N ASP A 29 24.99 -24.89 6.67
CA ASP A 29 24.70 -26.27 6.30
C ASP A 29 23.30 -26.35 5.72
N ALA A 30 23.15 -26.87 4.53
CA ALA A 30 21.90 -27.01 3.82
C ALA A 30 21.79 -28.36 3.12
N LYS A 31 20.59 -28.78 2.83
CA LYS A 31 20.36 -29.92 1.93
C LYS A 31 20.20 -29.43 0.50
N LEU A 32 20.39 -30.33 -0.43
CA LEU A 32 20.11 -30.07 -1.85
C LEU A 32 18.67 -29.61 -2.04
N ASN A 33 18.46 -28.55 -2.79
CA ASN A 33 17.16 -27.87 -3.05
C ASN A 33 16.52 -27.17 -1.82
N ASP A 34 17.15 -27.15 -0.66
CA ASP A 34 16.66 -26.36 0.47
C ASP A 34 16.93 -24.87 0.25
N ALA A 35 15.96 -24.05 0.63
CA ALA A 35 16.08 -22.61 0.51
C ALA A 35 16.95 -22.01 1.64
N ILE A 36 17.96 -21.24 1.26
CA ILE A 36 18.83 -20.49 2.16
C ILE A 36 18.55 -19.01 1.94
N THR A 37 18.43 -18.25 3.02
CA THR A 37 18.25 -16.79 2.94
C THR A 37 19.56 -16.08 3.30
N MET A 38 20.06 -15.26 2.37
CA MET A 38 21.16 -14.34 2.64
C MET A 38 20.59 -12.94 2.77
N THR A 39 20.93 -12.25 3.85
CA THR A 39 20.45 -10.90 4.14
C THR A 39 21.62 -9.93 4.09
N VAL A 40 21.49 -8.85 3.30
CA VAL A 40 22.41 -7.72 3.28
C VAL A 40 21.70 -6.50 3.82
N THR A 41 22.23 -5.92 4.87
CA THR A 41 21.65 -4.78 5.57
C THR A 41 22.51 -3.54 5.40
N LEU A 42 21.96 -2.49 4.80
CA LEU A 42 22.58 -1.16 4.70
C LEU A 42 21.91 -0.24 5.71
N ARG A 43 22.69 0.30 6.66
CA ARG A 43 22.18 1.16 7.73
C ARG A 43 22.94 2.48 7.75
N GLY A 44 22.21 3.60 7.92
CA GLY A 44 22.88 4.91 8.04
C GLY A 44 21.94 6.07 7.73
N THR A 45 22.56 7.23 7.51
CA THR A 45 21.88 8.49 7.18
C THR A 45 22.21 8.91 5.77
N GLY A 46 21.17 9.22 4.96
CA GLY A 46 21.33 9.63 3.58
C GLY A 46 20.16 9.16 2.71
N ASN A 47 20.43 9.06 1.41
CA ASN A 47 19.40 8.72 0.41
C ASN A 47 19.18 7.21 0.26
N LEU A 48 18.85 6.48 1.31
CA LEU A 48 18.59 5.04 1.26
C LEU A 48 17.57 4.62 0.20
N ASN A 49 16.62 5.48 -0.16
CA ASN A 49 15.64 5.20 -1.22
C ASN A 49 16.31 4.94 -2.56
N LEU A 50 17.35 5.73 -2.90
CA LEU A 50 18.07 5.66 -4.16
C LEU A 50 19.23 4.66 -4.14
N ALA A 51 19.58 4.10 -2.98
CA ALA A 51 20.58 3.06 -2.87
C ALA A 51 20.11 1.80 -3.63
N GLY A 52 20.77 1.47 -4.73
CA GLY A 52 20.45 0.30 -5.52
C GLY A 52 20.87 -1.01 -4.85
N GLU A 53 20.57 -2.11 -5.49
CA GLU A 53 20.96 -3.46 -5.07
C GLU A 53 22.46 -3.66 -5.16
N PRO A 54 23.12 -4.29 -4.17
CA PRO A 54 24.51 -4.71 -4.28
C PRO A 54 24.67 -5.83 -5.32
N VAL A 55 25.72 -5.74 -6.12
CA VAL A 55 26.07 -6.81 -7.06
C VAL A 55 26.82 -7.91 -6.32
N ILE A 56 26.25 -9.11 -6.31
CA ILE A 56 26.83 -10.28 -5.66
C ILE A 56 27.01 -11.37 -6.72
N ASN A 57 28.25 -11.84 -6.88
CA ASN A 57 28.57 -12.96 -7.79
C ASN A 57 28.43 -14.28 -7.03
N PHE A 58 27.26 -14.91 -7.14
CA PHE A 58 27.05 -16.22 -6.55
C PHE A 58 27.78 -17.33 -7.35
N PRO A 59 28.27 -18.36 -6.67
CA PRO A 59 28.95 -19.50 -7.36
C PRO A 59 27.94 -20.28 -8.22
N GLN A 60 28.46 -20.92 -9.26
CA GLN A 60 27.67 -21.84 -10.09
C GLN A 60 27.13 -22.98 -9.22
N GLY A 61 25.84 -23.34 -9.44
CA GLY A 61 25.17 -24.37 -8.64
C GLY A 61 24.32 -23.83 -7.51
N ILE A 62 24.37 -22.51 -7.26
CA ILE A 62 23.39 -21.81 -6.41
C ILE A 62 22.50 -20.96 -7.32
N GLU A 63 21.21 -21.26 -7.33
CA GLU A 63 20.20 -20.46 -8.01
C GLU A 63 19.79 -19.28 -7.12
N LYS A 64 19.91 -18.07 -7.64
CA LYS A 64 19.56 -16.83 -6.96
C LYS A 64 18.24 -16.32 -7.49
N TYR A 65 17.35 -15.91 -6.59
CA TYR A 65 16.11 -15.19 -6.91
C TYR A 65 16.28 -13.70 -6.62
N ASP A 66 15.41 -12.89 -7.22
CA ASP A 66 15.39 -11.44 -6.98
C ASP A 66 15.17 -11.14 -5.50
N PRO A 67 15.92 -10.19 -4.90
CA PRO A 67 15.85 -9.95 -3.48
C PRO A 67 14.56 -9.25 -3.10
N LYS A 68 14.01 -9.65 -1.97
CA LYS A 68 12.99 -8.86 -1.28
C LYS A 68 13.65 -7.66 -0.63
N VAL A 69 13.22 -6.45 -1.00
CA VAL A 69 13.78 -5.20 -0.48
C VAL A 69 12.84 -4.57 0.53
N THR A 70 13.34 -4.35 1.75
CA THR A 70 12.60 -3.69 2.82
C THR A 70 13.34 -2.42 3.25
N LEU A 71 12.61 -1.28 3.31
CA LEU A 71 13.15 -0.01 3.75
C LEU A 71 12.42 0.45 5.02
N ARG A 72 13.19 0.83 6.04
CA ARG A 72 12.67 1.39 7.29
C ARG A 72 13.41 2.69 7.64
N GLY A 73 12.68 3.77 7.80
CA GLY A 73 13.27 5.09 8.06
C GLY A 73 13.98 5.66 6.83
N GLY A 74 14.90 6.59 7.02
CA GLY A 74 15.69 7.23 5.96
C GLY A 74 15.53 8.75 5.92
N GLY A 75 16.17 9.40 4.93
CA GLY A 75 16.23 10.84 4.83
C GLY A 75 17.25 11.45 5.81
N THR A 76 16.83 12.43 6.62
CA THR A 76 17.68 13.06 7.63
C THR A 76 17.88 12.21 8.89
N ALA A 77 16.98 11.25 9.13
CA ALA A 77 17.09 10.30 10.23
C ALA A 77 17.85 9.03 9.78
N THR A 78 18.35 8.28 10.75
CA THR A 78 18.95 6.97 10.47
C THR A 78 17.88 6.01 9.92
N GLY A 79 18.19 5.39 8.80
CA GLY A 79 17.35 4.38 8.18
C GLY A 79 18.09 3.07 7.98
N THR A 80 17.34 2.05 7.60
CA THR A 80 17.85 0.71 7.30
C THR A 80 17.19 0.19 6.03
N LYS A 81 18.00 -0.25 5.07
CA LYS A 81 17.55 -0.95 3.86
C LYS A 81 18.08 -2.37 3.91
N VAL A 82 17.17 -3.33 3.77
CA VAL A 82 17.47 -4.75 3.86
C VAL A 82 17.18 -5.39 2.53
N PHE A 83 18.14 -6.16 2.02
CA PHE A 83 18.02 -6.97 0.82
C PHE A 83 18.08 -8.45 1.25
N GLU A 84 16.98 -9.17 1.07
CA GLU A 84 16.84 -10.58 1.40
C GLU A 84 16.91 -11.42 0.12
N TYR A 85 18.00 -12.13 -0.09
CA TYR A 85 18.21 -13.01 -1.24
C TYR A 85 17.80 -14.44 -0.89
N LEU A 86 16.92 -15.02 -1.68
CA LEU A 86 16.61 -16.44 -1.62
C LEU A 86 17.58 -17.19 -2.53
N LEU A 87 18.30 -18.14 -1.96
CA LEU A 87 19.32 -18.95 -2.62
C LEU A 87 18.91 -20.41 -2.54
N ILE A 88 18.90 -21.12 -3.67
CA ILE A 88 18.59 -22.55 -3.72
C ILE A 88 19.78 -23.28 -4.32
N PRO A 89 20.53 -24.09 -3.54
CA PRO A 89 21.60 -24.92 -4.07
C PRO A 89 21.03 -26.06 -4.92
N ARG A 90 21.53 -26.15 -6.17
CA ARG A 90 21.12 -27.18 -7.12
C ARG A 90 22.13 -28.30 -7.23
N ASN A 91 23.30 -28.16 -6.63
CA ASN A 91 24.35 -29.15 -6.58
C ASN A 91 24.81 -29.34 -5.14
N THR A 92 25.34 -30.55 -4.84
CA THR A 92 26.00 -30.85 -3.56
C THR A 92 27.44 -30.39 -3.58
N GLY A 93 27.99 -30.08 -2.41
CA GLY A 93 29.37 -29.63 -2.25
C GLY A 93 29.47 -28.38 -1.38
N THR A 94 30.67 -27.81 -1.30
CA THR A 94 30.93 -26.58 -0.57
C THR A 94 30.96 -25.41 -1.54
N PHE A 95 30.11 -24.40 -1.26
CA PHE A 95 30.01 -23.21 -2.06
C PHE A 95 30.50 -22.00 -1.27
N GLU A 96 31.43 -21.26 -1.84
CA GLU A 96 31.92 -20.03 -1.25
C GLU A 96 31.21 -18.83 -1.86
N ILE A 97 30.43 -18.12 -1.04
CA ILE A 97 29.81 -16.86 -1.40
C ILE A 97 30.80 -15.75 -1.07
N PRO A 98 31.23 -14.95 -2.06
CA PRO A 98 32.28 -13.95 -1.83
C PRO A 98 31.75 -12.81 -0.94
N PRO A 99 32.67 -12.05 -0.30
CA PRO A 99 32.30 -10.84 0.42
C PRO A 99 31.57 -9.85 -0.50
N VAL A 100 30.51 -9.24 0.02
CA VAL A 100 29.75 -8.20 -0.69
C VAL A 100 30.50 -6.88 -0.56
N SER A 101 30.79 -6.22 -1.67
CA SER A 101 31.31 -4.86 -1.71
C SER A 101 30.25 -3.89 -2.25
N TYR A 102 30.20 -2.69 -1.66
CA TYR A 102 29.23 -1.66 -1.99
C TYR A 102 29.83 -0.29 -1.78
N SER A 103 29.95 0.50 -2.82
CA SER A 103 30.50 1.85 -2.72
C SER A 103 29.39 2.88 -2.46
N VAL A 104 29.65 3.75 -1.52
CA VAL A 104 28.78 4.88 -1.16
C VAL A 104 29.55 6.19 -1.29
N PHE A 105 28.89 7.28 -1.63
CA PHE A 105 29.51 8.60 -1.60
C PHE A 105 29.24 9.25 -0.25
N ASP A 106 30.29 9.52 0.54
CA ASP A 106 30.19 10.22 1.79
C ASP A 106 30.35 11.75 1.55
N PRO A 107 29.27 12.55 1.67
CA PRO A 107 29.34 13.98 1.44
C PRO A 107 30.16 14.73 2.50
N ARG A 108 30.40 14.16 3.68
CA ARG A 108 31.22 14.75 4.75
C ARG A 108 32.71 14.65 4.39
N GLN A 109 33.09 13.53 3.80
CA GLN A 109 34.47 13.28 3.37
C GLN A 109 34.73 13.74 1.93
N GLY A 110 33.67 13.97 1.15
CA GLY A 110 33.74 14.34 -0.26
C GLY A 110 34.33 13.25 -1.17
N LYS A 111 34.26 11.99 -0.75
CA LYS A 111 34.84 10.84 -1.46
C LYS A 111 33.93 9.61 -1.43
N TYR A 112 34.22 8.67 -2.32
CA TYR A 112 33.63 7.33 -2.27
C TYR A 112 34.28 6.49 -1.19
N VAL A 113 33.46 5.75 -0.45
CA VAL A 113 33.87 4.80 0.58
C VAL A 113 33.28 3.45 0.21
N THR A 114 34.13 2.44 0.08
CA THR A 114 33.68 1.07 -0.19
C THR A 114 33.44 0.35 1.14
N LEU A 115 32.20 -0.04 1.34
CA LEU A 115 31.76 -0.90 2.42
C LEU A 115 31.96 -2.35 2.03
N ARG A 116 32.33 -3.21 2.97
CA ARG A 116 32.47 -4.64 2.76
C ARG A 116 31.76 -5.40 3.88
N ALA A 117 30.97 -6.38 3.49
CA ALA A 117 30.34 -7.32 4.42
C ALA A 117 30.83 -8.74 4.13
N GLY A 118 30.88 -9.59 5.15
CA GLY A 118 31.54 -10.90 5.08
C GLY A 118 31.02 -11.83 4.00
N GLY A 119 31.89 -12.72 3.53
CA GLY A 119 31.52 -13.86 2.72
C GLY A 119 31.14 -15.07 3.58
N PHE A 120 30.53 -16.08 2.96
CA PHE A 120 30.02 -17.27 3.65
C PHE A 120 30.47 -18.52 2.88
N SER A 121 30.80 -19.59 3.64
CA SER A 121 30.97 -20.92 3.09
C SER A 121 29.75 -21.75 3.43
N VAL A 122 29.08 -22.30 2.43
CA VAL A 122 27.86 -23.09 2.57
C VAL A 122 28.16 -24.53 2.15
N SER A 123 27.94 -25.48 3.06
CA SER A 123 28.06 -26.90 2.82
C SER A 123 26.72 -27.50 2.45
N VAL A 124 26.62 -28.06 1.25
CA VAL A 124 25.36 -28.65 0.76
C VAL A 124 25.50 -30.16 0.68
N THR A 125 24.67 -30.85 1.44
CA THR A 125 24.59 -32.30 1.49
C THR A 125 23.27 -32.79 0.87
N GLY A 126 23.26 -34.03 0.39
CA GLY A 126 22.06 -34.66 -0.17
C GLY A 126 22.41 -35.60 -1.33
N THR A 127 21.48 -36.45 -1.69
CA THR A 127 21.62 -37.33 -2.86
C THR A 127 20.78 -36.75 -3.99
N PRO A 128 21.36 -36.50 -5.18
CA PRO A 128 20.58 -36.10 -6.34
C PRO A 128 19.48 -37.14 -6.64
N GLY A 129 18.23 -36.76 -6.57
CA GLY A 129 17.12 -37.64 -6.90
C GLY A 129 16.23 -38.09 -5.74
N GLN A 130 16.56 -37.84 -4.47
CA GLN A 130 15.64 -37.99 -3.38
C GLN A 130 14.90 -36.64 -3.15
N GLU A 131 13.75 -36.53 -3.76
CA GLU A 131 12.75 -35.51 -3.35
C GLU A 131 12.15 -35.95 -2.00
N GLU A 132 12.87 -35.72 -0.90
CA GLU A 132 12.21 -35.65 0.40
C GLU A 132 11.36 -34.39 0.37
N GLY A 133 10.05 -34.57 0.49
CA GLY A 133 9.06 -33.52 0.34
C GLY A 133 9.49 -32.22 1.04
N ALA A 134 9.62 -31.17 0.27
CA ALA A 134 9.95 -29.85 0.78
C ALA A 134 9.00 -29.49 1.91
N ALA A 135 9.52 -29.38 3.12
CA ALA A 135 8.78 -28.81 4.22
C ALA A 135 8.37 -27.37 3.81
N PRO A 136 7.14 -26.96 4.07
CA PRO A 136 6.68 -25.64 3.65
C PRO A 136 7.55 -24.57 4.31
N VAL A 137 8.18 -23.72 3.48
CA VAL A 137 8.89 -22.54 3.95
C VAL A 137 7.86 -21.61 4.61
N TYR A 138 7.92 -21.52 5.93
CA TYR A 138 7.10 -20.59 6.70
C TYR A 138 7.63 -19.17 6.44
N ILE A 139 6.93 -18.40 5.63
CA ILE A 139 7.11 -16.96 5.49
C ILE A 139 6.17 -16.30 6.50
N PRO A 140 6.67 -15.65 7.57
CA PRO A 140 5.81 -14.93 8.50
C PRO A 140 5.36 -13.61 7.86
N GLY A 141 4.12 -13.55 7.46
CA GLY A 141 3.48 -12.34 6.93
C GLY A 141 2.17 -12.66 6.25
N GLU A 142 1.09 -12.39 6.96
CA GLU A 142 -0.32 -12.27 6.54
C GLU A 142 -0.81 -13.10 5.33
N ASP A 143 -1.69 -14.03 5.66
CA ASP A 143 -2.70 -14.66 4.78
C ASP A 143 -2.28 -15.09 3.37
N VAL A 144 -1.29 -15.96 3.28
CA VAL A 144 -1.18 -16.81 2.09
C VAL A 144 -1.73 -18.18 2.46
N LYS A 145 -2.97 -18.46 2.10
CA LYS A 145 -3.55 -19.78 2.05
C LYS A 145 -2.61 -20.71 1.29
N TYR A 146 -2.24 -21.81 1.93
CA TYR A 146 -1.45 -22.90 1.39
C TYR A 146 -1.76 -23.18 -0.09
N LEU A 147 -0.89 -22.79 -0.99
CA LEU A 147 -0.77 -23.36 -2.33
C LEU A 147 0.33 -24.42 -2.32
N GLY A 148 0.19 -25.38 -1.42
CA GLY A 148 1.04 -26.54 -1.32
C GLY A 148 0.49 -27.73 -2.09
N GLN A 149 0.07 -27.51 -3.32
CA GLN A 149 -0.11 -28.58 -4.29
C GLN A 149 0.67 -28.21 -5.53
N ASP A 150 1.77 -28.93 -5.68
CA ASP A 150 2.53 -29.06 -6.92
C ASP A 150 1.55 -29.18 -8.12
N ILE A 151 1.60 -28.23 -9.04
CA ILE A 151 0.84 -28.29 -10.29
C ILE A 151 1.49 -29.37 -11.17
N ARG A 152 1.42 -30.65 -10.75
CA ARG A 152 2.00 -31.78 -11.50
C ARG A 152 1.13 -32.28 -12.62
N TYR A 153 -0.14 -31.89 -12.67
CA TYR A 153 -1.05 -32.34 -13.70
C TYR A 153 -1.96 -31.21 -14.16
N ILE A 154 -1.82 -30.83 -15.40
CA ILE A 154 -2.97 -30.32 -16.14
C ILE A 154 -4.01 -31.45 -16.10
N ARG A 155 -5.00 -31.33 -15.24
CA ARG A 155 -6.08 -32.28 -15.14
C ARG A 155 -6.84 -32.25 -16.46
N ASN A 156 -6.57 -33.18 -17.37
CA ASN A 156 -7.41 -33.48 -18.51
C ASN A 156 -8.69 -34.16 -18.05
N GLY A 157 -9.44 -33.50 -17.19
CA GLY A 157 -10.77 -33.88 -16.81
C GLY A 157 -11.72 -32.94 -17.52
N ASP A 158 -12.83 -33.49 -18.02
CA ASP A 158 -13.92 -32.72 -18.60
C ASP A 158 -14.21 -31.52 -17.70
N GLY A 159 -13.71 -30.37 -18.12
CA GLY A 159 -13.88 -29.12 -17.41
C GLY A 159 -15.36 -28.73 -17.41
N ARG A 160 -16.13 -29.30 -16.47
CA ARG A 160 -17.37 -28.66 -16.09
C ARG A 160 -17.00 -27.33 -15.47
N LEU A 161 -16.99 -26.34 -16.34
CA LEU A 161 -16.99 -24.94 -15.91
C LEU A 161 -18.24 -24.79 -15.03
N THR A 162 -18.06 -24.88 -13.72
CA THR A 162 -19.06 -24.35 -12.80
C THR A 162 -19.12 -22.88 -13.11
N THR A 163 -20.17 -22.45 -13.82
CA THR A 163 -20.50 -21.05 -13.99
C THR A 163 -20.48 -20.44 -12.59
N LEU A 164 -19.58 -19.46 -12.36
CA LEU A 164 -19.64 -18.65 -11.16
C LEU A 164 -21.10 -18.25 -10.95
N SER A 165 -21.62 -18.54 -9.76
CA SER A 165 -22.95 -18.13 -9.31
C SER A 165 -23.22 -16.73 -9.85
N SER A 166 -24.35 -16.57 -10.53
CA SER A 166 -24.82 -15.38 -11.23
C SER A 166 -24.29 -14.10 -10.59
N PRO A 167 -23.72 -13.17 -11.38
CA PRO A 167 -23.19 -11.92 -10.83
C PRO A 167 -24.28 -11.26 -9.99
N LEU A 168 -23.93 -10.73 -8.83
CA LEU A 168 -24.86 -10.07 -7.88
C LEU A 168 -25.84 -9.10 -8.55
N VAL A 169 -25.42 -8.53 -9.71
CA VAL A 169 -26.21 -7.61 -10.54
C VAL A 169 -27.41 -8.28 -11.22
N SER A 170 -27.39 -9.59 -11.44
CA SER A 170 -28.51 -10.33 -12.08
C SER A 170 -29.56 -10.83 -11.08
N THR A 171 -29.34 -10.68 -9.79
CA THR A 171 -30.30 -11.05 -8.76
C THR A 171 -31.38 -9.97 -8.59
N LEU A 172 -32.64 -10.41 -8.64
CA LEU A 172 -33.83 -9.54 -8.45
C LEU A 172 -33.70 -8.69 -7.17
N HIS A 173 -33.06 -9.20 -6.12
CA HIS A 173 -32.81 -8.52 -4.86
C HIS A 173 -31.94 -7.27 -5.01
N TYR A 174 -30.95 -7.27 -5.91
CA TYR A 174 -30.12 -6.09 -6.16
C TYR A 174 -30.97 -4.93 -6.70
N TRP A 175 -31.82 -5.19 -7.67
CA TRP A 175 -32.71 -4.19 -8.25
C TRP A 175 -33.75 -3.69 -7.28
N LEU A 176 -34.24 -4.54 -6.37
CA LEU A 176 -35.16 -4.17 -5.29
C LEU A 176 -34.56 -3.14 -4.34
N TRP A 177 -33.30 -3.34 -3.93
CA TRP A 177 -32.59 -2.37 -3.09
C TRP A 177 -32.38 -1.03 -3.78
N PHE A 178 -32.11 -1.06 -5.09
CA PHE A 178 -31.94 0.14 -5.88
C PHE A 178 -33.27 0.91 -6.03
N ALA A 179 -34.36 0.20 -6.28
CA ALA A 179 -35.70 0.77 -6.34
C ALA A 179 -36.15 1.37 -4.99
N LEU A 180 -35.81 0.69 -3.88
CA LEU A 180 -36.11 1.20 -2.52
C LEU A 180 -35.38 2.52 -2.26
N ALA A 181 -34.09 2.61 -2.61
CA ALA A 181 -33.34 3.85 -2.44
C ALA A 181 -33.95 5.02 -3.24
N LEU A 182 -34.37 4.76 -4.46
CA LEU A 182 -35.03 5.75 -5.32
C LEU A 182 -36.39 6.19 -4.76
N PHE A 183 -37.16 5.24 -4.22
CA PHE A 183 -38.45 5.52 -3.56
C PHE A 183 -38.28 6.41 -2.32
N VAL A 184 -37.30 6.10 -1.46
CA VAL A 184 -36.96 6.90 -0.27
C VAL A 184 -36.57 8.32 -0.67
N ALA A 185 -35.71 8.47 -1.68
CA ALA A 185 -35.32 9.79 -2.18
C ALA A 185 -36.52 10.60 -2.70
N GLY A 186 -37.40 9.95 -3.48
CA GLY A 186 -38.65 10.55 -3.94
C GLY A 186 -39.57 11.00 -2.80
N ALA A 187 -39.77 10.14 -1.80
CA ALA A 187 -40.57 10.45 -0.62
C ALA A 187 -40.04 11.68 0.15
N VAL A 188 -38.69 11.74 0.36
CA VAL A 188 -38.04 12.89 1.01
C VAL A 188 -38.29 14.19 0.22
N LEU A 189 -38.16 14.13 -1.11
CA LEU A 189 -38.43 15.31 -1.96
C LEU A 189 -39.88 15.76 -1.89
N LEU A 190 -40.83 14.84 -1.88
CA LEU A 190 -42.27 15.16 -1.74
C LEU A 190 -42.59 15.78 -0.37
N LEU A 191 -42.02 15.23 0.71
CA LEU A 191 -42.17 15.77 2.04
C LEU A 191 -41.58 17.18 2.15
N ARG A 192 -40.39 17.42 1.58
CA ARG A 192 -39.78 18.76 1.54
C ARG A 192 -40.65 19.76 0.75
N ARG A 193 -41.19 19.35 -0.41
CA ARG A 193 -42.10 20.18 -1.19
C ARG A 193 -43.37 20.50 -0.41
N GLY A 194 -43.95 19.52 0.32
CA GLY A 194 -45.09 19.71 1.20
C GLY A 194 -44.82 20.69 2.35
N GLN A 195 -43.63 20.56 2.98
CA GLN A 195 -43.22 21.50 4.04
C GLN A 195 -42.98 22.92 3.51
N MET A 196 -42.35 23.07 2.33
CA MET A 196 -42.17 24.40 1.72
C MET A 196 -43.50 25.07 1.40
N LYS A 197 -44.49 24.33 0.86
CA LYS A 197 -45.84 24.87 0.62
C LYS A 197 -46.52 25.30 1.92
N ARG A 198 -46.49 24.51 2.99
CA ARG A 198 -47.04 24.84 4.31
C ARG A 198 -46.35 26.06 4.91
N ASN A 199 -45.06 26.19 4.79
CA ASN A 199 -44.30 27.34 5.29
C ASN A 199 -44.61 28.62 4.49
N ALA A 200 -44.81 28.54 3.17
CA ALA A 200 -45.25 29.65 2.34
C ALA A 200 -46.65 30.12 2.72
N ASP A 201 -47.58 29.19 3.01
CA ASP A 201 -48.93 29.54 3.45
C ASP A 201 -48.95 30.24 4.83
N ILE A 202 -48.05 29.83 5.75
CA ILE A 202 -47.91 30.51 7.07
C ILE A 202 -47.39 31.94 6.89
N ALA A 203 -46.41 32.15 5.98
CA ALA A 203 -45.91 33.50 5.67
C ALA A 203 -47.00 34.37 5.02
N GLY A 204 -47.80 33.80 4.12
CA GLY A 204 -48.94 34.47 3.49
C GLY A 204 -50.03 34.85 4.49
N LEU A 205 -50.34 33.98 5.44
CA LEU A 205 -51.31 34.26 6.51
C LEU A 205 -50.81 35.36 7.47
N ARG A 206 -49.54 35.37 7.80
CA ARG A 206 -48.94 36.46 8.61
C ARG A 206 -49.01 37.80 7.90
N ASN A 207 -48.71 37.87 6.62
CA ASN A 207 -48.79 39.09 5.83
C ASN A 207 -50.24 39.60 5.72
N ARG A 208 -51.23 38.72 5.52
CA ARG A 208 -52.65 39.09 5.47
C ARG A 208 -53.13 39.60 6.81
N ARG A 209 -52.72 39.04 7.93
CA ARG A 209 -53.05 39.55 9.28
C ARG A 209 -52.39 40.90 9.53
N ALA A 210 -51.09 41.05 9.22
CA ALA A 210 -50.42 42.34 9.41
C ALA A 210 -51.03 43.47 8.58
N SER A 211 -51.44 43.23 7.33
CA SER A 211 -52.10 44.22 6.48
C SER A 211 -53.50 44.59 6.98
N ARG A 212 -54.26 43.64 7.57
CA ARG A 212 -55.58 43.97 8.21
C ARG A 212 -55.36 44.82 9.45
N TYR A 213 -54.43 44.53 10.32
CA TYR A 213 -54.11 45.35 11.50
C TYR A 213 -53.61 46.73 11.12
N ALA A 214 -52.79 46.86 10.09
CA ALA A 214 -52.33 48.15 9.58
C ALA A 214 -53.54 49.02 9.06
N ARG A 215 -54.44 48.44 8.26
CA ARG A 215 -55.63 49.11 7.73
C ARG A 215 -56.57 49.55 8.83
N THR A 216 -56.85 48.74 9.86
CA THR A 216 -57.69 49.06 10.99
C THR A 216 -57.14 50.22 11.85
N ARG A 217 -55.80 50.22 12.05
CA ARG A 217 -55.16 51.34 12.78
C ARG A 217 -55.17 52.64 11.98
N LEU A 218 -54.92 52.57 10.66
CA LEU A 218 -54.99 53.71 9.77
C LEU A 218 -56.43 54.28 9.70
N ALA A 219 -57.46 53.41 9.67
CA ALA A 219 -58.84 53.83 9.70
C ALA A 219 -59.20 54.52 11.02
N LYS A 220 -58.74 53.99 12.18
CA LYS A 220 -58.92 54.63 13.49
C LYS A 220 -58.20 55.99 13.57
N ALA A 221 -56.96 56.06 13.07
CA ALA A 221 -56.21 57.31 13.05
C ALA A 221 -56.89 58.38 12.17
N ASN A 222 -57.40 57.98 10.99
CA ASN A 222 -58.14 58.86 10.11
C ASN A 222 -59.52 59.33 10.74
N ALA A 223 -60.16 58.45 11.51
CA ALA A 223 -61.42 58.83 12.22
C ALA A 223 -61.13 59.85 13.32
N LEU A 224 -60.06 59.67 14.08
CA LEU A 224 -59.61 60.62 15.11
C LEU A 224 -59.20 61.98 14.53
N LEU A 225 -58.52 61.97 13.38
CA LEU A 225 -58.16 63.20 12.67
C LEU A 225 -59.38 63.94 12.14
N LYS A 226 -60.42 63.23 11.73
CA LYS A 226 -61.69 63.85 11.32
C LYS A 226 -62.53 64.38 12.50
N SER A 227 -62.54 63.69 13.65
CA SER A 227 -63.21 64.12 14.83
C SER A 227 -62.52 65.33 15.48
N GLY A 228 -61.19 65.39 15.50
CA GLY A 228 -60.48 66.56 16.05
C GLY A 228 -60.48 67.80 15.18
N LYS A 229 -61.10 67.78 14.02
CA LYS A 229 -61.24 68.94 13.12
C LYS A 229 -62.61 69.63 13.25
N ASN A 230 -63.54 69.10 14.09
CA ASN A 230 -64.87 69.69 14.33
C ASN A 230 -64.95 70.45 15.64
N ASP A 231 -63.87 70.61 16.39
CA ASP A 231 -63.81 71.37 17.64
C ASP A 231 -62.92 72.63 17.55
N LEU A 232 -62.97 73.38 16.39
CA LEU A 232 -62.39 74.69 16.20
C LEU A 232 -63.43 75.61 15.57
#